data_da42bd5efb03ac475b0076eaa80d0c67
#
_entry.id   da42bd5efb03ac475b0076eaa80d0c67
#
_cell.length_a   1.000
_cell.length_b   1.000
_cell.length_c   1.000
_cell.angle_alpha   90.00
_cell.angle_beta   90.00
_cell.angle_gamma   90.00
#
_symmetry.space_group_name_H-M   'P 1'
#
loop_
_entity.id
_entity.type
_entity.pdbx_description
1 polymer ?
#
loop_
_entity_poly.entity_id
_entity_poly.type
_entity_poly.pdbx_seq_one_letter_code
_entity_poly.pdbx_strand_id
1 'polypeptide(L)'
;LCKKYGVQVGAHPGLPDLQGFGRRKMAISPAEAEADVIYQIGALKAFCDAAGVPLHHVKTHGALYNMAAKDPELAAAICRAVKAAAPEAMLLALSGSEMIKAAQALGLRVCSEVFADRGYQPDGTLVPRGKPGAMIENEDEAIARVLQMAKQGTVCAIDGSTVALRADSVCVHGDGPKALAFVRK
;
A
#
# COMPACT_ATOMS: atom_id res chain seq x y z
N LEU A 1 -1.89 -22.10 0.31
CA LEU A 1 -2.12 -21.73 -1.10
C LEU A 1 -0.90 -21.03 -1.70
N CYS A 2 -0.39 -19.95 -1.13
CA CYS A 2 0.74 -19.19 -1.67
C CYS A 2 1.93 -20.09 -2.01
N LYS A 3 2.38 -20.94 -1.06
CA LYS A 3 3.45 -21.92 -1.29
C LYS A 3 3.16 -22.84 -2.47
N LYS A 4 1.91 -23.31 -2.60
CA LYS A 4 1.50 -24.21 -3.69
C LYS A 4 1.63 -23.57 -5.07
N TYR A 5 1.35 -22.28 -5.16
CA TYR A 5 1.32 -21.53 -6.43
C TYR A 5 2.52 -20.61 -6.63
N GLY A 6 3.53 -20.67 -5.76
CA GLY A 6 4.73 -19.84 -5.87
C GLY A 6 4.47 -18.32 -5.68
N VAL A 7 3.39 -17.97 -4.98
CA VAL A 7 3.02 -16.57 -4.74
C VAL A 7 3.68 -16.08 -3.46
N GLN A 8 4.24 -14.88 -3.49
CA GLN A 8 4.86 -14.25 -2.33
C GLN A 8 3.83 -13.90 -1.26
N VAL A 9 4.18 -14.12 0.01
CA VAL A 9 3.30 -13.81 1.16
C VAL A 9 3.63 -12.44 1.72
N GLY A 10 2.61 -11.61 1.92
CA GLY A 10 2.74 -10.30 2.56
C GLY A 10 1.73 -10.09 3.67
N ALA A 11 2.14 -9.37 4.72
CA ALA A 11 1.23 -8.92 5.77
C ALA A 11 0.51 -7.64 5.35
N HIS A 12 -0.79 -7.56 5.68
CA HIS A 12 -1.64 -6.44 5.30
C HIS A 12 -2.34 -5.81 6.53
N PRO A 13 -1.56 -5.29 7.50
CA PRO A 13 -2.12 -4.76 8.75
C PRO A 13 -2.98 -3.52 8.52
N GLY A 14 -4.10 -3.44 9.23
CA GLY A 14 -5.04 -2.33 9.12
C GLY A 14 -5.56 -1.88 10.48
N LEU A 15 -6.40 -0.84 10.48
CA LEU A 15 -7.12 -0.39 11.66
C LEU A 15 -8.08 -1.50 12.16
N PRO A 16 -8.37 -1.56 13.48
CA PRO A 16 -9.28 -2.55 14.07
C PRO A 16 -10.76 -2.24 13.76
N ASP A 17 -11.09 -2.18 12.47
CA ASP A 17 -12.41 -1.82 11.94
C ASP A 17 -12.98 -2.95 11.09
N LEU A 18 -13.42 -4.03 11.74
CA LEU A 18 -14.00 -5.16 11.02
C LEU A 18 -15.22 -4.78 10.20
N GLN A 19 -16.11 -3.94 10.73
CA GLN A 19 -17.33 -3.53 10.03
C GLN A 19 -17.08 -2.64 8.82
N GLY A 20 -16.10 -1.73 8.92
CA GLY A 20 -15.69 -0.84 7.84
C GLY A 20 -14.56 -1.41 6.99
N PHE A 21 -14.19 -2.66 7.22
CA PHE A 21 -13.09 -3.33 6.50
C PHE A 21 -11.77 -2.55 6.58
N GLY A 22 -11.50 -1.88 7.70
CA GLY A 22 -10.30 -1.04 7.88
C GLY A 22 -10.25 0.19 6.97
N ARG A 23 -11.36 0.53 6.28
CA ARG A 23 -11.39 1.65 5.32
C ARG A 23 -11.93 2.95 5.91
N ARG A 24 -12.51 2.92 7.12
CA ARG A 24 -12.95 4.12 7.83
C ARG A 24 -11.79 4.70 8.64
N LYS A 25 -11.64 6.02 8.63
CA LYS A 25 -10.66 6.69 9.49
C LYS A 25 -11.06 6.51 10.95
N MET A 26 -10.12 6.14 11.78
CA MET A 26 -10.25 6.05 13.23
C MET A 26 -9.15 6.91 13.86
N ALA A 27 -9.45 7.50 15.01
CA ALA A 27 -8.40 8.09 15.85
C ALA A 27 -7.53 6.95 16.40
N ILE A 28 -6.24 7.05 16.17
CA ILE A 28 -5.24 6.11 16.68
C ILE A 28 -3.96 6.89 16.96
N SER A 29 -3.36 6.65 18.10
CA SER A 29 -2.05 7.21 18.40
C SER A 29 -0.93 6.45 17.67
N PRO A 30 0.23 7.07 17.43
CA PRO A 30 1.38 6.37 16.86
C PRO A 30 1.78 5.11 17.65
N ALA A 31 1.69 5.14 18.98
CA ALA A 31 2.02 3.99 19.83
C ALA A 31 1.03 2.83 19.66
N GLU A 32 -0.27 3.11 19.60
CA GLU A 32 -1.28 2.10 19.32
C GLU A 32 -1.11 1.50 17.93
N ALA A 33 -0.86 2.34 16.92
CA ALA A 33 -0.62 1.87 15.57
C ALA A 33 0.62 0.96 15.47
N GLU A 34 1.70 1.30 16.19
CA GLU A 34 2.90 0.48 16.28
C GLU A 34 2.59 -0.89 16.88
N ALA A 35 1.86 -0.94 18.00
CA ALA A 35 1.48 -2.18 18.67
C ALA A 35 0.56 -3.05 17.79
N ASP A 36 -0.47 -2.45 17.18
CA ASP A 36 -1.41 -3.16 16.30
C ASP A 36 -0.71 -3.75 15.07
N VAL A 37 0.24 -3.02 14.48
CA VAL A 37 0.99 -3.47 13.31
C VAL A 37 1.93 -4.62 13.69
N ILE A 38 2.63 -4.53 14.83
CA ILE A 38 3.46 -5.63 15.36
C ILE A 38 2.61 -6.88 15.56
N TYR A 39 1.46 -6.74 16.22
CA TYR A 39 0.55 -7.85 16.49
C TYR A 39 0.13 -8.56 15.20
N GLN A 40 -0.35 -7.80 14.21
CA GLN A 40 -0.86 -8.37 12.96
C GLN A 40 0.24 -9.02 12.11
N ILE A 41 1.42 -8.40 12.05
CA ILE A 41 2.59 -8.99 11.38
C ILE A 41 3.02 -10.26 12.09
N GLY A 42 3.14 -10.23 13.42
CA GLY A 42 3.57 -11.38 14.23
C GLY A 42 2.61 -12.57 14.09
N ALA A 43 1.30 -12.31 14.08
CA ALA A 43 0.30 -13.35 13.87
C ALA A 43 0.50 -14.07 12.52
N LEU A 44 0.62 -13.33 11.42
CA LEU A 44 0.85 -13.94 10.11
C LEU A 44 2.23 -14.61 10.01
N LYS A 45 3.25 -13.99 10.60
CA LYS A 45 4.62 -14.52 10.58
C LYS A 45 4.71 -15.91 11.22
N ALA A 46 3.99 -16.17 12.31
CA ALA A 46 3.92 -17.48 12.93
C ALA A 46 3.40 -18.56 11.95
N PHE A 47 2.40 -18.24 11.13
CA PHE A 47 1.91 -19.14 10.08
C PHE A 47 2.90 -19.30 8.92
N CYS A 48 3.61 -18.24 8.57
CA CYS A 48 4.67 -18.30 7.55
C CYS A 48 5.79 -19.25 7.99
N ASP A 49 6.24 -19.09 9.24
CA ASP A 49 7.29 -19.92 9.82
C ASP A 49 6.86 -21.40 9.89
N ALA A 50 5.63 -21.67 10.36
CA ALA A 50 5.07 -23.02 10.41
C ALA A 50 4.92 -23.67 9.01
N ALA A 51 4.66 -22.87 7.98
CA ALA A 51 4.54 -23.34 6.61
C ALA A 51 5.90 -23.41 5.87
N GLY A 52 6.98 -22.91 6.45
CA GLY A 52 8.30 -22.80 5.81
C GLY A 52 8.28 -21.89 4.58
N VAL A 53 7.61 -20.71 4.70
CA VAL A 53 7.60 -19.67 3.67
C VAL A 53 8.03 -18.34 4.27
N PRO A 54 8.84 -17.53 3.57
CA PRO A 54 9.22 -16.21 4.08
C PRO A 54 8.07 -15.23 4.03
N LEU A 55 8.01 -14.32 5.01
CA LEU A 55 7.20 -13.11 4.92
C LEU A 55 7.94 -12.11 4.02
N HIS A 56 7.47 -11.96 2.78
CA HIS A 56 8.18 -11.20 1.74
C HIS A 56 8.02 -9.69 1.91
N HIS A 57 6.82 -9.21 2.23
CA HIS A 57 6.53 -7.79 2.30
C HIS A 57 5.47 -7.46 3.36
N VAL A 58 5.41 -6.18 3.72
CA VAL A 58 4.36 -5.60 4.54
C VAL A 58 3.76 -4.42 3.77
N LYS A 59 2.45 -4.34 3.73
CA LYS A 59 1.70 -3.23 3.15
C LYS A 59 0.53 -2.91 4.07
N THR A 60 0.46 -1.70 4.62
CA THR A 60 -0.70 -1.31 5.43
C THR A 60 -1.98 -1.26 4.61
N HIS A 61 -3.12 -1.56 5.24
CA HIS A 61 -4.42 -1.63 4.58
C HIS A 61 -5.22 -0.32 4.74
N GLY A 62 -5.99 0.01 3.72
CA GLY A 62 -7.14 0.89 3.77
C GLY A 62 -6.88 2.29 4.33
N ALA A 63 -7.59 2.66 5.42
CA ALA A 63 -7.46 3.98 6.00
C ALA A 63 -6.07 4.21 6.63
N LEU A 64 -5.49 3.19 7.27
CA LEU A 64 -4.15 3.28 7.86
C LEU A 64 -3.10 3.62 6.80
N TYR A 65 -3.16 2.99 5.61
CA TYR A 65 -2.29 3.29 4.48
C TYR A 65 -2.36 4.76 4.06
N ASN A 66 -3.58 5.28 3.89
CA ASN A 66 -3.78 6.65 3.42
C ASN A 66 -3.48 7.71 4.49
N MET A 67 -3.70 7.40 5.77
CA MET A 67 -3.33 8.28 6.89
C MET A 67 -1.81 8.39 7.00
N ALA A 68 -1.13 7.26 7.05
CA ALA A 68 0.32 7.21 7.16
C ALA A 68 1.05 7.77 5.92
N ALA A 69 0.40 7.83 4.75
CA ALA A 69 0.98 8.47 3.59
C ALA A 69 1.27 9.96 3.77
N LYS A 70 0.54 10.63 4.68
CA LYS A 70 0.61 12.07 4.94
C LYS A 70 1.09 12.44 6.35
N ASP A 71 1.09 11.50 7.27
CA ASP A 71 1.41 11.71 8.67
C ASP A 71 2.79 11.11 9.00
N PRO A 72 3.83 11.95 9.21
CA PRO A 72 5.17 11.47 9.46
C PRO A 72 5.33 10.72 10.78
N GLU A 73 4.55 11.07 11.84
CA GLU A 73 4.63 10.38 13.12
C GLU A 73 4.02 8.99 13.03
N LEU A 74 2.87 8.87 12.41
CA LEU A 74 2.20 7.60 12.15
C LEU A 74 3.06 6.72 11.22
N ALA A 75 3.63 7.30 10.16
CA ALA A 75 4.53 6.61 9.26
C ALA A 75 5.76 6.04 9.98
N ALA A 76 6.39 6.85 10.82
CA ALA A 76 7.55 6.42 11.61
C ALA A 76 7.20 5.28 12.57
N ALA A 77 6.05 5.33 13.26
CA ALA A 77 5.58 4.29 14.15
C ALA A 77 5.36 2.95 13.42
N ILE A 78 4.66 3.00 12.28
CA ILE A 78 4.44 1.81 11.45
C ILE A 78 5.78 1.24 10.94
N CYS A 79 6.70 2.08 10.50
CA CYS A 79 8.00 1.62 10.03
C CYS A 79 8.85 0.99 11.16
N ARG A 80 8.77 1.52 12.40
CA ARG A 80 9.39 0.86 13.56
C ARG A 80 8.77 -0.51 13.83
N ALA A 81 7.44 -0.61 13.75
CA ALA A 81 6.73 -1.88 13.87
C ALA A 81 7.19 -2.92 12.85
N VAL A 82 7.30 -2.53 11.59
CA VAL A 82 7.79 -3.41 10.51
C VAL A 82 9.23 -3.84 10.80
N LYS A 83 10.11 -2.91 11.19
CA LYS A 83 11.51 -3.19 11.50
C LYS A 83 11.66 -4.15 12.69
N ALA A 84 10.80 -4.01 13.71
CA ALA A 84 10.82 -4.88 14.88
C ALA A 84 10.28 -6.29 14.60
N ALA A 85 9.16 -6.39 13.87
CA ALA A 85 8.46 -7.66 13.67
C ALA A 85 8.95 -8.45 12.44
N ALA A 86 9.42 -7.75 11.39
CA ALA A 86 9.82 -8.35 10.12
C ALA A 86 10.94 -7.54 9.43
N PRO A 87 12.14 -7.45 10.00
CA PRO A 87 13.23 -6.60 9.49
C PRO A 87 13.66 -6.94 8.06
N GLU A 88 13.49 -8.18 7.63
CA GLU A 88 13.83 -8.67 6.29
C GLU A 88 12.71 -8.44 5.26
N ALA A 89 11.51 -8.07 5.70
CA ALA A 89 10.40 -7.81 4.80
C ALA A 89 10.58 -6.46 4.10
N MET A 90 10.09 -6.38 2.87
CA MET A 90 10.03 -5.12 2.11
C MET A 90 8.77 -4.35 2.49
N LEU A 91 8.87 -3.04 2.71
CA LEU A 91 7.70 -2.19 2.90
C LEU A 91 7.17 -1.71 1.54
N LEU A 92 5.92 -2.08 1.21
CA LEU A 92 5.18 -1.52 0.08
C LEU A 92 4.37 -0.32 0.57
N ALA A 93 4.61 0.84 -0.01
CA ALA A 93 3.91 2.07 0.35
C ALA A 93 3.73 2.98 -0.87
N LEU A 94 2.77 3.90 -0.78
CA LEU A 94 2.48 4.87 -1.83
C LEU A 94 3.75 5.64 -2.21
N SER A 95 4.03 5.71 -3.50
CA SER A 95 5.17 6.46 -4.04
C SER A 95 5.19 7.89 -3.51
N GLY A 96 6.34 8.34 -3.03
CA GLY A 96 6.53 9.70 -2.51
C GLY A 96 5.95 9.97 -1.11
N SER A 97 5.29 9.00 -0.48
CA SER A 97 4.65 9.17 0.83
C SER A 97 5.63 9.29 2.01
N GLU A 98 5.12 9.77 3.15
CA GLU A 98 5.88 9.79 4.42
C GLU A 98 6.31 8.38 4.85
N MET A 99 5.55 7.34 4.49
CA MET A 99 5.92 5.94 4.72
C MET A 99 7.23 5.55 4.02
N ILE A 100 7.43 5.98 2.76
CA ILE A 100 8.67 5.71 2.02
C ILE A 100 9.85 6.43 2.69
N LYS A 101 9.68 7.71 3.07
CA LYS A 101 10.72 8.50 3.75
C LYS A 101 11.11 7.88 5.10
N ALA A 102 10.11 7.54 5.92
CA ALA A 102 10.34 6.93 7.24
C ALA A 102 11.03 5.56 7.14
N ALA A 103 10.63 4.74 6.17
CA ALA A 103 11.23 3.43 5.94
C ALA A 103 12.69 3.53 5.50
N GLN A 104 13.00 4.46 4.59
CA GLN A 104 14.38 4.73 4.14
C GLN A 104 15.25 5.23 5.29
N ALA A 105 14.74 6.13 6.14
CA ALA A 105 15.46 6.62 7.32
C ALA A 105 15.80 5.51 8.32
N LEU A 106 14.98 4.46 8.41
CA LEU A 106 15.20 3.28 9.25
C LEU A 106 16.00 2.17 8.56
N GLY A 107 16.41 2.35 7.30
CA GLY A 107 17.14 1.34 6.52
C GLY A 107 16.31 0.12 6.15
N LEU A 108 14.98 0.26 6.06
CA LEU A 108 14.10 -0.77 5.53
C LEU A 108 14.18 -0.81 3.99
N ARG A 109 14.03 -1.99 3.42
CA ARG A 109 13.82 -2.13 1.99
C ARG A 109 12.44 -1.58 1.63
N VAL A 110 12.35 -0.76 0.60
CA VAL A 110 11.10 -0.13 0.17
C VAL A 110 10.74 -0.52 -1.26
N CYS A 111 9.45 -0.54 -1.53
CA CYS A 111 8.87 -0.67 -2.84
C CYS A 111 7.82 0.43 -3.01
N SER A 112 8.10 1.37 -3.89
CA SER A 112 7.19 2.47 -4.20
C SER A 112 6.03 1.95 -5.04
N GLU A 113 4.84 1.95 -4.45
CA GLU A 113 3.63 1.44 -5.08
C GLU A 113 2.88 2.53 -5.81
N VAL A 114 2.35 2.19 -6.97
CA VAL A 114 1.39 2.99 -7.71
C VAL A 114 0.10 2.20 -7.96
N PHE A 115 -0.97 2.89 -8.34
CA PHE A 115 -2.30 2.29 -8.45
C PHE A 115 -2.85 2.47 -9.87
N ALA A 116 -3.20 1.36 -10.50
CA ALA A 116 -3.80 1.34 -11.82
C ALA A 116 -5.22 1.92 -11.83
N ASP A 117 -5.99 1.58 -10.79
CA ASP A 117 -7.44 1.80 -10.67
C ASP A 117 -7.82 3.02 -9.80
N ARG A 118 -6.86 3.90 -9.44
CA ARG A 118 -7.09 5.02 -8.54
C ARG A 118 -6.70 6.36 -9.14
N GLY A 119 -7.53 7.39 -8.84
CA GLY A 119 -7.18 8.77 -9.11
C GLY A 119 -6.15 9.32 -8.13
N TYR A 120 -5.34 10.26 -8.60
CA TYR A 120 -4.32 10.95 -7.82
C TYR A 120 -4.69 12.41 -7.61
N GLN A 121 -4.33 12.95 -6.45
CA GLN A 121 -4.37 14.38 -6.15
C GLN A 121 -3.06 15.05 -6.59
N PRO A 122 -3.02 16.39 -6.71
CA PRO A 122 -1.80 17.13 -7.08
C PRO A 122 -0.62 16.92 -6.13
N ASP A 123 -0.89 16.54 -4.87
CA ASP A 123 0.13 16.21 -3.86
C ASP A 123 0.66 14.77 -3.96
N GLY A 124 0.26 14.00 -4.98
CA GLY A 124 0.63 12.60 -5.19
C GLY A 124 -0.14 11.60 -4.33
N THR A 125 -1.04 12.04 -3.49
CA THR A 125 -1.89 11.13 -2.70
C THR A 125 -3.11 10.66 -3.48
N LEU A 126 -3.72 9.57 -3.03
CA LEU A 126 -4.91 9.03 -3.69
C LEU A 126 -6.15 9.87 -3.39
N VAL A 127 -6.98 10.07 -4.40
CA VAL A 127 -8.31 10.68 -4.21
C VAL A 127 -9.13 9.82 -3.24
N PRO A 128 -9.73 10.39 -2.18
CA PRO A 128 -10.53 9.64 -1.23
C PRO A 128 -11.67 8.87 -1.92
N ARG A 129 -11.87 7.59 -1.54
CA ARG A 129 -13.00 6.79 -2.05
C ARG A 129 -14.32 7.52 -1.76
N GLY A 130 -15.23 7.53 -2.70
CA GLY A 130 -16.49 8.28 -2.61
C GLY A 130 -16.43 9.73 -3.11
N LYS A 131 -15.26 10.20 -3.56
CA LYS A 131 -15.14 11.46 -4.30
C LYS A 131 -15.11 11.18 -5.80
N PRO A 132 -15.63 12.10 -6.65
CA PRO A 132 -15.48 12.00 -8.10
C PRO A 132 -14.00 11.83 -8.49
N GLY A 133 -13.73 10.98 -9.46
CA GLY A 133 -12.37 10.70 -9.93
C GLY A 133 -11.52 9.79 -9.02
N ALA A 134 -12.11 9.22 -7.94
CA ALA A 134 -11.39 8.32 -7.05
C ALA A 134 -11.04 6.97 -7.67
N MET A 135 -11.89 6.48 -8.58
CA MET A 135 -11.72 5.19 -9.26
C MET A 135 -11.59 5.39 -10.76
N ILE A 136 -10.71 4.62 -11.37
CA ILE A 136 -10.55 4.52 -12.83
C ILE A 136 -11.23 3.22 -13.25
N GLU A 137 -12.35 3.35 -13.96
CA GLU A 137 -13.18 2.21 -14.35
C GLU A 137 -12.91 1.75 -15.78
N ASN A 138 -12.34 2.63 -16.59
CA ASN A 138 -11.97 2.32 -17.98
C ASN A 138 -10.64 1.58 -18.01
N GLU A 139 -10.62 0.37 -18.59
CA GLU A 139 -9.44 -0.49 -18.63
C GLU A 139 -8.31 0.10 -19.48
N ASP A 140 -8.63 0.69 -20.63
CA ASP A 140 -7.61 1.25 -21.53
C ASP A 140 -6.99 2.51 -20.93
N GLU A 141 -7.78 3.32 -20.21
CA GLU A 141 -7.26 4.44 -19.42
C GLU A 141 -6.32 3.95 -18.30
N ALA A 142 -6.72 2.93 -17.54
CA ALA A 142 -5.89 2.39 -16.47
C ALA A 142 -4.55 1.87 -17.02
N ILE A 143 -4.56 1.15 -18.15
CA ILE A 143 -3.35 0.65 -18.81
C ILE A 143 -2.46 1.81 -19.28
N ALA A 144 -3.04 2.81 -19.95
CA ALA A 144 -2.29 3.99 -20.39
C ALA A 144 -1.61 4.72 -19.23
N ARG A 145 -2.32 4.85 -18.10
CA ARG A 145 -1.79 5.44 -16.85
C ARG A 145 -0.66 4.60 -16.27
N VAL A 146 -0.79 3.28 -16.22
CA VAL A 146 0.28 2.38 -15.75
C VAL A 146 1.52 2.51 -16.63
N LEU A 147 1.35 2.54 -17.94
CA LEU A 147 2.46 2.74 -18.88
C LEU A 147 3.13 4.11 -18.68
N GLN A 148 2.36 5.17 -18.45
CA GLN A 148 2.88 6.49 -18.13
C GLN A 148 3.69 6.45 -16.83
N MET A 149 3.14 5.88 -15.76
CA MET A 149 3.82 5.76 -14.47
C MET A 149 5.11 4.95 -14.58
N ALA A 150 5.09 3.82 -15.27
CA ALA A 150 6.24 2.93 -15.39
C ALA A 150 7.34 3.48 -16.31
N LYS A 151 6.97 4.13 -17.42
CA LYS A 151 7.95 4.58 -18.44
C LYS A 151 8.41 6.01 -18.24
N GLN A 152 7.54 6.88 -17.74
CA GLN A 152 7.81 8.31 -17.62
C GLN A 152 8.01 8.77 -16.17
N GLY A 153 7.65 7.91 -15.17
CA GLY A 153 7.72 8.28 -13.75
C GLY A 153 6.73 9.40 -13.39
N THR A 154 5.59 9.48 -14.09
CA THR A 154 4.58 10.53 -13.86
C THR A 154 3.17 9.99 -13.96
N VAL A 155 2.21 10.70 -13.33
CA VAL A 155 0.78 10.45 -13.46
C VAL A 155 0.02 11.79 -13.57
N CYS A 156 -1.08 11.80 -14.31
CA CYS A 156 -2.00 12.93 -14.35
C CYS A 156 -2.90 12.92 -13.11
N ALA A 157 -2.91 14.01 -12.34
CA ALA A 157 -3.80 14.22 -11.20
C ALA A 157 -5.20 14.66 -11.67
N ILE A 158 -6.17 14.65 -10.73
CA ILE A 158 -7.58 14.99 -11.03
C ILE A 158 -7.82 16.43 -11.51
N ASP A 159 -6.88 17.33 -11.22
CA ASP A 159 -6.90 18.73 -11.68
C ASP A 159 -6.16 18.95 -13.02
N GLY A 160 -5.63 17.87 -13.62
CA GLY A 160 -4.86 17.91 -14.85
C GLY A 160 -3.36 18.18 -14.65
N SER A 161 -2.90 18.43 -13.42
CA SER A 161 -1.47 18.59 -13.13
C SER A 161 -0.72 17.27 -13.27
N THR A 162 0.59 17.35 -13.48
CA THR A 162 1.47 16.18 -13.58
C THR A 162 2.18 15.98 -12.26
N VAL A 163 2.07 14.78 -11.69
CA VAL A 163 2.74 14.36 -10.47
C VAL A 163 3.88 13.41 -10.81
N ALA A 164 5.10 13.73 -10.35
CA ALA A 164 6.25 12.84 -10.45
C ALA A 164 6.14 11.72 -9.40
N LEU A 165 6.46 10.49 -9.79
CA LEU A 165 6.43 9.32 -8.90
C LEU A 165 7.44 8.27 -9.35
N ARG A 166 7.69 7.30 -8.47
CA ARG A 166 8.47 6.10 -8.76
C ARG A 166 7.52 4.89 -8.73
N ALA A 167 7.54 4.07 -9.75
CA ALA A 167 6.70 2.88 -9.85
C ALA A 167 7.57 1.62 -9.78
N ASP A 168 7.73 1.07 -8.57
CA ASP A 168 8.39 -0.23 -8.35
C ASP A 168 7.36 -1.38 -8.39
N SER A 169 6.11 -1.10 -8.04
CA SER A 169 4.99 -2.04 -8.16
C SER A 169 3.68 -1.35 -8.53
N VAL A 170 2.78 -2.10 -9.12
CA VAL A 170 1.44 -1.63 -9.48
C VAL A 170 0.41 -2.40 -8.67
N CYS A 171 -0.45 -1.67 -7.94
CA CYS A 171 -1.57 -2.24 -7.22
C CYS A 171 -2.80 -2.33 -8.11
N VAL A 172 -3.44 -3.49 -8.09
CA VAL A 172 -4.80 -3.71 -8.61
C VAL A 172 -5.63 -4.31 -7.48
N HIS A 173 -6.78 -3.70 -7.17
CA HIS A 173 -7.64 -4.19 -6.09
C HIS A 173 -8.41 -5.43 -6.54
N GLY A 174 -8.18 -6.56 -5.85
CA GLY A 174 -8.76 -7.86 -6.20
C GLY A 174 -10.26 -7.99 -5.90
N ASP A 175 -10.84 -7.08 -5.12
CA ASP A 175 -12.27 -7.01 -4.81
C ASP A 175 -13.09 -6.25 -5.87
N GLY A 176 -12.43 -5.66 -6.85
CA GLY A 176 -13.09 -5.01 -7.99
C GLY A 176 -13.60 -6.02 -9.02
N PRO A 177 -14.79 -5.81 -9.61
CA PRO A 177 -15.37 -6.75 -10.58
C PRO A 177 -14.51 -6.93 -11.83
N LYS A 178 -13.65 -5.97 -12.14
CA LYS A 178 -12.76 -5.97 -13.31
C LYS A 178 -11.31 -6.34 -12.99
N ALA A 179 -10.98 -6.68 -11.73
CA ALA A 179 -9.60 -6.92 -11.30
C ALA A 179 -8.88 -7.95 -12.18
N LEU A 180 -9.55 -9.05 -12.53
CA LEU A 180 -8.99 -10.10 -13.37
C LEU A 180 -8.74 -9.64 -14.81
N ALA A 181 -9.62 -8.81 -15.35
CA ALA A 181 -9.45 -8.23 -16.69
C ALA A 181 -8.24 -7.28 -16.74
N PHE A 182 -8.09 -6.43 -15.72
CA PHE A 182 -6.92 -5.55 -15.61
C PHE A 182 -5.59 -6.31 -15.57
N VAL A 183 -5.54 -7.44 -14.86
CA VAL A 183 -4.28 -8.21 -14.70
C VAL A 183 -3.95 -9.04 -15.95
N ARG A 184 -4.95 -9.37 -16.78
CA ARG A 184 -4.75 -10.16 -18.00
C ARG A 184 -4.32 -9.35 -19.22
N LYS A 185 -4.57 -8.03 -19.21
CA LYS A 185 -4.10 -7.09 -20.24
C LYS A 185 -2.70 -6.56 -19.92
#